data_568600e1811bc958451b500a24b1fb20
#
_entry.id   568600e1811bc958451b500a24b1fb20
#
_cell.length_a   1.000
_cell.length_b   1.000
_cell.length_c   1.000
_cell.angle_alpha   90.00
_cell.angle_beta   90.00
_cell.angle_gamma   90.00
#
_symmetry.space_group_name_H-M   'P 1'
#
loop_
_entity.id
_entity.type
_entity.pdbx_description
1 polymer ?
#
loop_
_entity_poly.entity_id
_entity_poly.type
_entity_poly.pdbx_seq_one_letter_code
_entity_poly.pdbx_strand_id
1 'polypeptide(L)'
;MLLLQIVYTNTESRFGGFPPFLRIILYGELIPMITIREYVRPASLEEAWTLNQKRTSRVIGGMLWLKMQNAAVGTAIDLSGLGLDKIEETPEGFAVGAMVSLRALETHAELNEYTNGAMREALRHIVGVQFRNTATLGGSVYGRFGFSDVLTVLLALNASAELYKGGIVPLAQFAEMPFDRDILVRVHIPKENAAFFYQSVRPTKTDFPALTCAAARLADGAYRFAVGARPGRAVVLTPQCALGALPEIVSAQVTAGSNLRGSAAYRKHLVRVLVRRAVDELEGGAK
;
A
#
# COMPACT_ATOMS: atom_id res chain seq x y z
N MET A 1 -1.75 -10.02 -20.12
CA MET A 1 -1.60 -8.89 -21.05
C MET A 1 -0.10 -8.64 -21.18
N LEU A 2 0.49 -9.10 -22.30
CA LEU A 2 1.91 -8.91 -22.60
C LEU A 2 2.16 -7.43 -22.86
N LEU A 3 3.00 -6.78 -22.05
CA LEU A 3 3.59 -5.49 -22.39
C LEU A 3 4.66 -5.75 -23.45
N LEU A 4 4.31 -5.45 -24.71
CA LEU A 4 5.28 -5.39 -25.81
C LEU A 4 6.14 -4.13 -25.60
N GLN A 5 7.37 -4.30 -25.14
CA GLN A 5 8.37 -3.24 -25.16
C GLN A 5 9.07 -3.28 -26.51
N ILE A 6 8.73 -2.34 -27.41
CA ILE A 6 9.40 -2.16 -28.69
C ILE A 6 10.70 -1.39 -28.44
N VAL A 7 11.82 -2.07 -28.50
CA VAL A 7 13.14 -1.42 -28.50
C VAL A 7 13.56 -1.21 -29.95
N TYR A 8 13.66 0.05 -30.37
CA TYR A 8 14.27 0.40 -31.67
C TYR A 8 15.78 0.32 -31.55
N THR A 9 16.38 -0.67 -32.18
CA THR A 9 17.85 -0.66 -32.45
C THR A 9 18.09 -0.38 -33.93
N ASN A 10 18.74 0.74 -34.18
CA ASN A 10 19.23 1.09 -35.51
C ASN A 10 20.50 0.28 -35.78
N THR A 11 20.36 -0.91 -36.35
CA THR A 11 21.49 -1.64 -36.96
C THR A 11 21.11 -2.06 -38.36
N GLU A 12 21.92 -1.59 -39.32
CA GLU A 12 21.76 -1.87 -40.73
C GLU A 12 21.68 -3.37 -41.02
N SER A 13 20.73 -3.70 -41.88
CA SER A 13 20.32 -5.06 -42.22
C SER A 13 21.34 -5.83 -43.03
N ARG A 14 21.67 -7.04 -42.61
CA ARG A 14 22.28 -8.09 -43.46
C ARG A 14 21.35 -9.25 -43.80
N PHE A 15 20.06 -9.10 -43.61
CA PHE A 15 19.04 -10.09 -44.03
C PHE A 15 17.88 -9.39 -44.71
N GLY A 16 17.76 -9.64 -46.02
CA GLY A 16 16.77 -9.01 -46.87
C GLY A 16 15.33 -9.41 -46.49
N GLY A 17 14.41 -8.47 -46.66
CA GLY A 17 13.04 -8.74 -47.05
C GLY A 17 11.94 -8.60 -46.01
N PHE A 18 12.19 -8.30 -44.73
CA PHE A 18 11.10 -8.04 -43.77
C PHE A 18 11.08 -6.58 -43.31
N PRO A 19 9.90 -5.96 -43.25
CA PRO A 19 9.79 -4.60 -42.74
C PRO A 19 10.22 -4.51 -41.29
N PRO A 20 10.82 -3.38 -40.85
CA PRO A 20 11.47 -3.26 -39.52
C PRO A 20 10.54 -3.49 -38.30
N PHE A 21 9.24 -3.46 -38.51
CA PHE A 21 8.27 -3.74 -37.43
C PHE A 21 7.97 -5.23 -37.24
N LEU A 22 8.47 -6.14 -38.07
CA LEU A 22 8.30 -7.59 -37.92
C LEU A 22 9.54 -8.29 -37.33
N ARG A 23 10.57 -7.55 -36.91
CA ARG A 23 11.62 -8.08 -36.04
C ARG A 23 11.12 -8.17 -34.59
N ILE A 24 10.04 -8.89 -34.39
CA ILE A 24 9.68 -9.42 -33.07
C ILE A 24 10.73 -10.47 -32.74
N ILE A 25 11.72 -10.05 -32.01
CA ILE A 25 12.65 -10.75 -31.14
C ILE A 25 12.47 -12.27 -31.16
N LEU A 26 13.14 -12.92 -32.11
CA LEU A 26 13.47 -14.34 -32.05
C LEU A 26 14.78 -14.60 -31.30
N TYR A 27 15.30 -13.61 -30.59
CA TYR A 27 16.36 -13.80 -29.61
C TYR A 27 15.72 -13.99 -28.25
N GLY A 28 15.69 -15.24 -27.83
CA GLY A 28 15.22 -15.66 -26.52
C GLY A 28 16.09 -15.12 -25.37
N GLU A 29 16.10 -13.82 -25.18
CA GLU A 29 16.29 -13.29 -23.85
C GLU A 29 15.02 -13.62 -23.09
N LEU A 30 15.05 -14.75 -22.38
CA LEU A 30 14.07 -15.09 -21.37
C LEU A 30 13.94 -13.86 -20.46
N ILE A 31 12.81 -13.16 -20.57
CA ILE A 31 12.48 -12.12 -19.59
C ILE A 31 12.64 -12.81 -18.24
N PRO A 32 13.58 -12.35 -17.41
CA PRO A 32 13.81 -13.00 -16.14
C PRO A 32 12.49 -13.01 -15.36
N MET A 33 11.99 -14.19 -15.11
CA MET A 33 10.73 -14.42 -14.38
C MET A 33 11.04 -15.00 -13.02
N ILE A 34 10.16 -14.74 -12.06
CA ILE A 34 10.22 -15.42 -10.77
C ILE A 34 10.15 -16.94 -11.00
N THR A 35 11.04 -17.66 -10.34
CA THR A 35 11.01 -19.12 -10.29
C THR A 35 10.70 -19.56 -8.87
N ILE A 36 9.80 -20.55 -8.73
CA ILE A 36 9.40 -21.12 -7.44
C ILE A 36 9.71 -22.61 -7.53
N ARG A 37 10.51 -23.13 -6.58
CA ARG A 37 10.87 -24.55 -6.54
C ARG A 37 9.82 -25.37 -5.81
N GLU A 38 9.26 -24.81 -4.76
CA GLU A 38 8.30 -25.49 -3.90
C GLU A 38 7.17 -24.54 -3.51
N TYR A 39 5.95 -25.05 -3.46
CA TYR A 39 4.78 -24.34 -2.97
C TYR A 39 4.20 -25.09 -1.78
N VAL A 40 3.99 -24.39 -0.67
CA VAL A 40 3.47 -24.96 0.57
C VAL A 40 2.30 -24.13 1.08
N ARG A 41 1.22 -24.82 1.42
CA ARG A 41 0.11 -24.27 2.24
C ARG A 41 0.25 -24.85 3.64
N PRO A 42 0.83 -24.12 4.59
CA PRO A 42 1.04 -24.60 5.95
C PRO A 42 -0.30 -24.83 6.67
N ALA A 43 -0.31 -25.79 7.57
CA ALA A 43 -1.49 -26.10 8.39
C ALA A 43 -1.60 -25.20 9.62
N SER A 44 -0.53 -24.46 9.97
CA SER A 44 -0.50 -23.57 11.14
C SER A 44 0.41 -22.37 10.93
N LEU A 45 0.24 -21.34 11.76
CA LEU A 45 1.15 -20.17 11.80
C LEU A 45 2.56 -20.56 12.24
N GLU A 46 2.70 -21.54 13.13
CA GLU A 46 4.01 -22.06 13.56
C GLU A 46 4.78 -22.69 12.39
N GLU A 47 4.10 -23.50 11.59
CA GLU A 47 4.69 -24.09 10.39
C GLU A 47 5.06 -23.00 9.37
N ALA A 48 4.16 -22.04 9.12
CA ALA A 48 4.42 -20.92 8.23
C ALA A 48 5.64 -20.10 8.68
N TRP A 49 5.73 -19.82 9.96
CA TRP A 49 6.85 -19.07 10.55
C TRP A 49 8.16 -19.85 10.42
N THR A 50 8.16 -21.15 10.76
CA THR A 50 9.32 -22.03 10.66
C THR A 50 9.85 -22.10 9.23
N LEU A 51 8.96 -22.27 8.25
CA LEU A 51 9.32 -22.26 6.82
C LEU A 51 9.91 -20.92 6.39
N ASN A 52 9.37 -19.81 6.92
CA ASN A 52 9.79 -18.46 6.55
C ASN A 52 11.19 -18.09 7.12
N GLN A 53 11.75 -18.83 8.09
CA GLN A 53 13.08 -18.56 8.59
C GLN A 53 14.18 -18.81 7.54
N LYS A 54 13.92 -19.66 6.54
CA LYS A 54 14.87 -19.90 5.43
C LYS A 54 14.95 -18.68 4.53
N ARG A 55 16.16 -18.21 4.22
CA ARG A 55 16.39 -17.01 3.41
C ARG A 55 15.76 -17.06 2.01
N THR A 56 15.62 -18.25 1.45
CA THR A 56 15.03 -18.49 0.12
C THR A 56 13.51 -18.59 0.14
N SER A 57 12.89 -18.69 1.33
CA SER A 57 11.45 -18.73 1.46
C SER A 57 10.83 -17.34 1.32
N ARG A 58 9.59 -17.30 0.83
CA ARG A 58 8.77 -16.09 0.75
C ARG A 58 7.33 -16.41 1.12
N VAL A 59 6.77 -15.64 2.03
CA VAL A 59 5.33 -15.59 2.25
C VAL A 59 4.70 -14.90 1.03
N ILE A 60 3.64 -15.50 0.51
CA ILE A 60 2.93 -14.98 -0.65
C ILE A 60 1.50 -14.56 -0.27
N GLY A 61 1.06 -13.42 -0.80
CA GLY A 61 -0.33 -13.03 -0.91
C GLY A 61 -0.75 -13.12 -2.38
N GLY A 62 -1.32 -12.06 -2.94
CA GLY A 62 -1.71 -12.04 -4.36
C GLY A 62 -0.58 -12.07 -5.38
N MET A 63 0.67 -12.07 -4.97
CA MET A 63 1.89 -12.12 -5.79
C MET A 63 2.05 -11.00 -6.84
N LEU A 64 1.25 -9.93 -6.77
CA LEU A 64 1.16 -8.92 -7.85
C LEU A 64 2.48 -8.20 -8.11
N TRP A 65 3.25 -7.91 -7.08
CA TRP A 65 4.60 -7.33 -7.19
C TRP A 65 5.70 -8.39 -7.24
N LEU A 66 5.52 -9.49 -6.50
CA LEU A 66 6.52 -10.54 -6.40
C LEU A 66 6.75 -11.21 -7.77
N LYS A 67 5.67 -11.48 -8.52
CA LYS A 67 5.75 -12.11 -9.86
C LYS A 67 6.50 -11.27 -10.91
N MET A 68 6.63 -9.96 -10.67
CA MET A 68 7.35 -9.05 -11.58
C MET A 68 8.85 -8.98 -11.27
N GLN A 69 9.30 -9.63 -10.21
CA GLN A 69 10.70 -9.65 -9.83
C GLN A 69 11.44 -10.78 -10.54
N ASN A 70 12.71 -10.55 -10.85
CA ASN A 70 13.64 -11.62 -11.22
C ASN A 70 14.20 -12.24 -9.95
N ALA A 71 13.50 -13.22 -9.39
CA ALA A 71 13.87 -13.82 -8.12
C ALA A 71 13.71 -15.34 -8.15
N ALA A 72 14.67 -16.06 -7.55
CA ALA A 72 14.55 -17.49 -7.28
C ALA A 72 14.02 -17.69 -5.85
N VAL A 73 12.79 -18.21 -5.74
CA VAL A 73 12.13 -18.53 -4.47
C VAL A 73 12.26 -20.04 -4.24
N GLY A 74 12.86 -20.40 -3.10
CA GLY A 74 12.99 -21.81 -2.69
C GLY A 74 11.62 -22.38 -2.33
N THR A 75 10.94 -21.75 -1.36
CA THR A 75 9.61 -22.15 -0.90
C THR A 75 8.68 -20.93 -0.91
N ALA A 76 7.59 -21.01 -1.66
CA ALA A 76 6.47 -20.07 -1.59
C ALA A 76 5.48 -20.55 -0.51
N ILE A 77 5.23 -19.71 0.49
CA ILE A 77 4.41 -20.02 1.65
C ILE A 77 3.06 -19.31 1.49
N ASP A 78 2.00 -20.07 1.24
CA ASP A 78 0.65 -19.55 1.04
C ASP A 78 -0.17 -19.64 2.33
N LEU A 79 -0.53 -18.49 2.89
CA LEU A 79 -1.31 -18.41 4.14
C LEU A 79 -2.82 -18.56 3.94
N SER A 80 -3.31 -18.80 2.72
CA SER A 80 -4.76 -18.85 2.40
C SER A 80 -5.53 -19.97 3.13
N GLY A 81 -4.82 -20.98 3.66
CA GLY A 81 -5.41 -22.06 4.46
C GLY A 81 -5.61 -21.75 5.94
N LEU A 82 -5.14 -20.58 6.42
CA LEU A 82 -5.08 -20.27 7.86
C LEU A 82 -6.25 -19.41 8.36
N GLY A 83 -7.27 -19.16 7.54
CA GLY A 83 -8.44 -18.36 7.93
C GLY A 83 -8.14 -16.86 8.16
N LEU A 84 -7.09 -16.35 7.52
CA LEU A 84 -6.67 -14.95 7.63
C LEU A 84 -7.33 -14.01 6.60
N ASP A 85 -8.41 -14.45 5.99
CA ASP A 85 -9.18 -13.74 4.95
C ASP A 85 -10.47 -13.10 5.46
N LYS A 86 -10.57 -12.91 6.79
CA LYS A 86 -11.76 -12.35 7.45
C LYS A 86 -11.53 -10.94 7.96
N ILE A 87 -12.62 -10.17 7.98
CA ILE A 87 -12.73 -8.89 8.70
C ILE A 87 -13.67 -9.15 9.87
N GLU A 88 -13.15 -9.05 11.07
CA GLU A 88 -13.89 -9.23 12.31
C GLU A 88 -14.11 -7.88 12.97
N GLU A 89 -15.35 -7.55 13.25
CA GLU A 89 -15.72 -6.33 13.97
C GLU A 89 -15.99 -6.64 15.44
N THR A 90 -15.41 -5.82 16.30
CA THR A 90 -15.65 -5.86 17.75
C THR A 90 -16.05 -4.47 18.26
N PRO A 91 -16.53 -4.32 19.50
CA PRO A 91 -16.77 -3.02 20.09
C PRO A 91 -15.53 -2.11 20.10
N GLU A 92 -14.33 -2.70 20.21
CA GLU A 92 -13.06 -1.99 20.30
C GLU A 92 -12.50 -1.61 18.92
N GLY A 93 -12.94 -2.27 17.82
CA GLY A 93 -12.40 -2.00 16.50
C GLY A 93 -12.64 -3.10 15.48
N PHE A 94 -11.81 -3.09 14.44
CA PHE A 94 -11.80 -4.10 13.38
C PHE A 94 -10.48 -4.86 13.41
N ALA A 95 -10.56 -6.21 13.39
CA ALA A 95 -9.41 -7.07 13.17
C ALA A 95 -9.45 -7.61 11.73
N VAL A 96 -8.53 -7.15 10.90
CA VAL A 96 -8.49 -7.46 9.47
C VAL A 96 -7.36 -8.41 9.18
N GLY A 97 -7.68 -9.62 8.75
CA GLY A 97 -6.69 -10.66 8.43
C GLY A 97 -5.77 -10.28 7.26
N ALA A 98 -4.53 -10.75 7.32
CA ALA A 98 -3.51 -10.42 6.32
C ALA A 98 -3.85 -10.89 4.89
N MET A 99 -4.70 -11.91 4.76
CA MET A 99 -5.14 -12.46 3.46
C MET A 99 -6.44 -11.82 2.95
N VAL A 100 -7.04 -10.87 3.67
CA VAL A 100 -8.19 -10.09 3.18
C VAL A 100 -7.79 -9.36 1.90
N SER A 101 -8.60 -9.51 0.84
CA SER A 101 -8.35 -8.81 -0.42
C SER A 101 -8.61 -7.31 -0.29
N LEU A 102 -7.88 -6.49 -1.04
CA LEU A 102 -8.14 -5.05 -1.06
C LEU A 102 -9.57 -4.74 -1.54
N ARG A 103 -10.17 -5.62 -2.36
CA ARG A 103 -11.56 -5.43 -2.80
C ARG A 103 -12.55 -5.68 -1.67
N ALA A 104 -12.36 -6.73 -0.86
CA ALA A 104 -13.19 -6.98 0.31
C ALA A 104 -13.13 -5.79 1.28
N LEU A 105 -11.92 -5.27 1.51
CA LEU A 105 -11.71 -4.10 2.36
C LEU A 105 -12.38 -2.83 1.79
N GLU A 106 -12.26 -2.59 0.46
CA GLU A 106 -12.89 -1.47 -0.25
C GLU A 106 -14.42 -1.46 -0.13
N THR A 107 -15.03 -2.64 -0.11
CA THR A 107 -16.49 -2.80 -0.15
C THR A 107 -17.14 -3.14 1.19
N HIS A 108 -16.35 -3.29 2.26
CA HIS A 108 -16.86 -3.59 3.59
C HIS A 108 -17.72 -2.43 4.11
N ALA A 109 -18.99 -2.69 4.37
CA ALA A 109 -19.97 -1.63 4.66
C ALA A 109 -19.65 -0.90 5.97
N GLU A 110 -19.49 -1.66 7.05
CA GLU A 110 -19.30 -1.13 8.41
C GLU A 110 -17.97 -0.37 8.54
N LEU A 111 -16.90 -0.86 7.92
CA LEU A 111 -15.62 -0.17 7.91
C LEU A 111 -15.68 1.13 7.10
N ASN A 112 -16.43 1.16 6.01
CA ASN A 112 -16.63 2.38 5.22
C ASN A 112 -17.52 3.39 5.94
N GLU A 113 -18.54 2.94 6.66
CA GLU A 113 -19.36 3.79 7.52
C GLU A 113 -18.51 4.40 8.64
N TYR A 114 -17.77 3.57 9.37
CA TYR A 114 -16.87 4.01 10.43
C TYR A 114 -15.84 5.04 9.96
N THR A 115 -15.29 4.84 8.76
CA THR A 115 -14.23 5.73 8.23
C THR A 115 -14.76 6.88 7.38
N ASN A 116 -16.06 7.16 7.36
CA ASN A 116 -16.69 8.19 6.50
C ASN A 116 -16.33 8.00 5.01
N GLY A 117 -16.11 6.75 4.58
CA GLY A 117 -15.71 6.40 3.21
C GLY A 117 -14.22 6.58 2.90
N ALA A 118 -13.39 7.03 3.85
CA ALA A 118 -11.95 7.22 3.63
C ALA A 118 -11.24 5.92 3.23
N MET A 119 -11.65 4.76 3.77
CA MET A 119 -11.10 3.47 3.37
C MET A 119 -11.38 3.17 1.90
N ARG A 120 -12.63 3.31 1.46
CA ARG A 120 -13.03 3.13 0.04
C ARG A 120 -12.26 4.09 -0.86
N GLU A 121 -12.16 5.36 -0.48
CA GLU A 121 -11.46 6.39 -1.26
C GLU A 121 -9.97 6.05 -1.43
N ALA A 122 -9.32 5.53 -0.39
CA ALA A 122 -7.94 5.11 -0.45
C ALA A 122 -7.72 3.93 -1.42
N LEU A 123 -8.67 3.01 -1.50
CA LEU A 123 -8.50 1.75 -2.22
C LEU A 123 -8.99 1.80 -3.68
N ARG A 124 -10.07 2.53 -3.97
CA ARG A 124 -10.79 2.44 -5.26
C ARG A 124 -9.93 2.76 -6.49
N HIS A 125 -8.84 3.49 -6.32
CA HIS A 125 -7.93 3.88 -7.41
C HIS A 125 -6.67 3.02 -7.50
N ILE A 126 -6.53 2.00 -6.64
CA ILE A 126 -5.41 1.04 -6.74
C ILE A 126 -5.66 0.14 -7.94
N VAL A 127 -5.04 0.51 -9.07
CA VAL A 127 -5.12 -0.18 -10.37
C VAL A 127 -6.58 -0.42 -10.79
N GLY A 128 -7.05 -1.65 -10.78
CA GLY A 128 -8.41 -2.06 -11.18
C GLY A 128 -9.02 -3.07 -10.22
N VAL A 129 -10.30 -3.39 -10.41
CA VAL A 129 -11.04 -4.35 -9.57
C VAL A 129 -10.35 -5.71 -9.54
N GLN A 130 -9.89 -6.21 -10.71
CA GLN A 130 -9.21 -7.50 -10.81
C GLN A 130 -7.92 -7.54 -9.98
N PHE A 131 -7.18 -6.43 -9.98
CA PHE A 131 -5.99 -6.29 -9.15
C PHE A 131 -6.36 -6.33 -7.65
N ARG A 132 -7.38 -5.58 -7.24
CA ARG A 132 -7.81 -5.51 -5.84
C ARG A 132 -8.47 -6.80 -5.35
N ASN A 133 -9.07 -7.60 -6.24
CA ASN A 133 -9.57 -8.95 -5.88
C ASN A 133 -8.42 -9.89 -5.47
N THR A 134 -7.22 -9.68 -5.99
CA THR A 134 -6.06 -10.55 -5.76
C THR A 134 -5.07 -9.96 -4.76
N ALA A 135 -4.89 -8.63 -4.75
CA ALA A 135 -4.01 -7.96 -3.79
C ALA A 135 -4.55 -8.13 -2.37
N THR A 136 -3.66 -8.47 -1.43
CA THR A 136 -4.02 -8.67 -0.03
C THR A 136 -3.58 -7.49 0.84
N LEU A 137 -4.27 -7.30 1.96
CA LEU A 137 -3.89 -6.34 2.99
C LEU A 137 -2.47 -6.60 3.47
N GLY A 138 -2.14 -7.85 3.81
CA GLY A 138 -0.82 -8.24 4.29
C GLY A 138 0.30 -7.90 3.31
N GLY A 139 0.11 -8.21 2.01
CA GLY A 139 1.08 -7.86 0.97
C GLY A 139 1.29 -6.35 0.83
N SER A 140 0.22 -5.56 0.98
CA SER A 140 0.27 -4.10 0.89
C SER A 140 0.93 -3.44 2.11
N VAL A 141 0.69 -3.98 3.30
CA VAL A 141 1.23 -3.46 4.57
C VAL A 141 2.67 -3.93 4.78
N TYR A 142 2.93 -5.23 4.65
CA TYR A 142 4.27 -5.78 4.86
C TYR A 142 5.30 -5.28 3.85
N GLY A 143 4.85 -5.01 2.62
CA GLY A 143 5.70 -4.43 1.56
C GLY A 143 6.23 -3.04 1.86
N ARG A 144 5.60 -2.27 2.76
CA ARG A 144 5.99 -0.92 3.20
C ARG A 144 6.37 0.00 2.05
N PHE A 145 5.64 -0.12 0.92
CA PHE A 145 5.91 0.66 -0.27
C PHE A 145 5.65 2.16 -0.03
N GLY A 146 6.57 3.01 -0.49
CA GLY A 146 6.45 4.45 -0.32
C GLY A 146 5.25 5.09 -1.02
N PHE A 147 4.63 4.39 -1.97
CA PHE A 147 3.44 4.81 -2.71
C PHE A 147 2.13 4.17 -2.17
N SER A 148 2.18 3.50 -1.02
CA SER A 148 1.05 2.72 -0.51
C SER A 148 -0.09 3.62 0.00
N ASP A 149 -1.21 3.61 -0.71
CA ASP A 149 -2.48 4.20 -0.26
C ASP A 149 -2.98 3.50 1.01
N VAL A 150 -2.88 2.17 1.02
CA VAL A 150 -3.30 1.31 2.15
C VAL A 150 -2.57 1.69 3.44
N LEU A 151 -1.23 1.80 3.37
CA LEU A 151 -0.44 2.18 4.54
C LEU A 151 -0.80 3.59 5.01
N THR A 152 -1.01 4.53 4.09
CA THR A 152 -1.34 5.92 4.42
C THR A 152 -2.67 6.02 5.18
N VAL A 153 -3.74 5.38 4.71
CA VAL A 153 -5.04 5.44 5.39
C VAL A 153 -4.99 4.73 6.74
N LEU A 154 -4.35 3.57 6.84
CA LEU A 154 -4.23 2.82 8.09
C LEU A 154 -3.43 3.56 9.17
N LEU A 155 -2.42 4.33 8.77
CA LEU A 155 -1.67 5.18 9.69
C LEU A 155 -2.53 6.30 10.28
N ALA A 156 -3.40 6.92 9.49
CA ALA A 156 -4.35 7.92 10.00
C ALA A 156 -5.40 7.28 10.93
N LEU A 157 -5.77 6.02 10.69
CA LEU A 157 -6.67 5.23 11.52
C LEU A 157 -6.02 4.68 12.81
N ASN A 158 -4.78 5.05 13.12
CA ASN A 158 -4.04 4.56 14.29
C ASN A 158 -3.94 3.03 14.38
N ALA A 159 -3.86 2.38 13.26
CA ALA A 159 -3.84 0.93 13.19
C ALA A 159 -2.58 0.32 13.81
N SER A 160 -2.67 -0.96 14.19
CA SER A 160 -1.54 -1.76 14.69
C SER A 160 -1.41 -3.04 13.87
N ALA A 161 -0.18 -3.51 13.70
CA ALA A 161 0.14 -4.78 13.04
C ALA A 161 0.28 -5.89 14.10
N GLU A 162 -0.41 -7.00 13.92
CA GLU A 162 -0.22 -8.22 14.72
C GLU A 162 0.75 -9.14 14.01
N LEU A 163 1.90 -9.35 14.61
CA LEU A 163 2.95 -10.25 14.15
C LEU A 163 2.91 -11.55 14.96
N TYR A 164 3.16 -12.68 14.32
CA TYR A 164 3.02 -14.00 14.96
C TYR A 164 3.92 -14.17 16.20
N LYS A 165 5.18 -13.78 16.12
CA LYS A 165 6.11 -13.82 17.26
C LYS A 165 6.33 -12.44 17.87
N GLY A 166 6.25 -11.38 17.07
CA GLY A 166 6.49 -10.00 17.50
C GLY A 166 5.34 -9.35 18.25
N GLY A 167 4.16 -10.00 18.32
CA GLY A 167 2.97 -9.44 18.98
C GLY A 167 2.38 -8.23 18.25
N ILE A 168 1.66 -7.39 18.99
CA ILE A 168 0.99 -6.20 18.45
C ILE A 168 1.94 -5.01 18.49
N VAL A 169 2.17 -4.41 17.32
CA VAL A 169 3.06 -3.26 17.14
C VAL A 169 2.29 -2.13 16.46
N PRO A 170 2.36 -0.87 16.95
CA PRO A 170 1.77 0.28 16.27
C PRO A 170 2.23 0.33 14.82
N LEU A 171 1.30 0.57 13.88
CA LEU A 171 1.63 0.51 12.45
C LEU A 171 2.67 1.57 12.04
N ALA A 172 2.69 2.72 12.71
CA ALA A 172 3.71 3.75 12.51
C ALA A 172 5.12 3.22 12.84
N GLN A 173 5.26 2.49 13.93
CA GLN A 173 6.52 1.84 14.30
C GLN A 173 6.85 0.70 13.33
N PHE A 174 5.87 -0.17 13.02
CA PHE A 174 6.06 -1.26 12.06
C PHE A 174 6.55 -0.77 10.70
N ALA A 175 6.03 0.37 10.22
CA ALA A 175 6.43 0.95 8.94
C ALA A 175 7.93 1.33 8.90
N GLU A 176 8.55 1.64 10.03
CA GLU A 176 9.96 2.01 10.15
C GLU A 176 10.88 0.84 10.49
N MET A 177 10.33 -0.26 11.01
CA MET A 177 11.12 -1.45 11.35
C MET A 177 11.86 -2.02 10.13
N PRO A 178 13.03 -2.63 10.31
CA PRO A 178 13.68 -3.41 9.27
C PRO A 178 12.80 -4.60 8.87
N PHE A 179 12.98 -5.11 7.65
CA PHE A 179 12.34 -6.35 7.24
C PHE A 179 12.89 -7.51 8.06
N ASP A 180 12.00 -8.27 8.64
CA ASP A 180 12.28 -9.50 9.37
C ASP A 180 11.68 -10.72 8.67
N ARG A 181 11.57 -11.83 9.38
CA ARG A 181 10.99 -13.09 8.93
C ARG A 181 9.79 -13.51 9.75
N ASP A 182 9.16 -12.56 10.42
CA ASP A 182 7.89 -12.82 11.10
C ASP A 182 6.72 -12.89 10.11
N ILE A 183 5.59 -13.31 10.58
CA ILE A 183 4.33 -13.40 9.81
C ILE A 183 3.40 -12.29 10.29
N LEU A 184 2.99 -11.43 9.38
CA LEU A 184 1.87 -10.50 9.63
C LEU A 184 0.57 -11.31 9.60
N VAL A 185 -0.09 -11.34 10.75
CA VAL A 185 -1.33 -12.12 10.96
C VAL A 185 -2.55 -11.26 10.66
N ARG A 186 -2.63 -10.08 11.29
CA ARG A 186 -3.76 -9.14 11.18
C ARG A 186 -3.29 -7.69 11.26
N VAL A 187 -4.19 -6.81 10.87
CA VAL A 187 -4.11 -5.38 11.16
C VAL A 187 -5.32 -5.03 12.02
N HIS A 188 -5.08 -4.44 13.18
CA HIS A 188 -6.11 -3.96 14.08
C HIS A 188 -6.34 -2.47 13.83
N ILE A 189 -7.59 -2.09 13.63
CA ILE A 189 -8.05 -0.71 13.45
C ILE A 189 -8.92 -0.38 14.66
N PRO A 190 -8.46 0.44 15.62
CA PRO A 190 -9.26 0.78 16.78
C PRO A 190 -10.44 1.66 16.38
N LYS A 191 -11.57 1.54 17.09
CA LYS A 191 -12.69 2.48 17.00
C LYS A 191 -12.41 3.67 17.92
N GLU A 192 -11.87 4.72 17.35
CA GLU A 192 -11.70 6.02 18.00
C GLU A 192 -12.93 6.91 17.70
N ASN A 193 -13.29 7.79 18.62
CA ASN A 193 -14.26 8.84 18.33
C ASN A 193 -13.58 9.92 17.48
N ALA A 194 -13.59 9.71 16.18
CA ALA A 194 -12.90 10.55 15.21
C ALA A 194 -13.66 10.57 13.87
N ALA A 195 -13.45 11.63 13.09
CA ALA A 195 -13.85 11.70 11.70
C ALA A 195 -12.61 11.55 10.81
N PHE A 196 -12.77 10.91 9.64
CA PHE A 196 -11.66 10.53 8.79
C PHE A 196 -11.80 11.11 7.38
N PHE A 197 -10.65 11.39 6.77
CA PHE A 197 -10.53 11.90 5.41
C PHE A 197 -9.40 11.16 4.69
N TYR A 198 -9.57 10.96 3.39
CA TYR A 198 -8.50 10.49 2.51
C TYR A 198 -8.61 11.14 1.13
N GLN A 199 -7.50 11.62 0.61
CA GLN A 199 -7.37 12.06 -0.77
C GLN A 199 -5.99 11.77 -1.33
N SER A 200 -5.91 11.46 -2.63
CA SER A 200 -4.65 11.32 -3.36
C SER A 200 -4.65 12.15 -4.64
N VAL A 201 -3.46 12.59 -5.05
CA VAL A 201 -3.25 13.23 -6.35
C VAL A 201 -2.47 12.26 -7.24
N ARG A 202 -3.02 12.00 -8.44
CA ARG A 202 -2.49 11.03 -9.41
C ARG A 202 -2.43 11.66 -10.80
N PRO A 203 -1.41 11.31 -11.64
CA PRO A 203 -1.38 11.71 -13.05
C PRO A 203 -2.58 11.16 -13.83
N THR A 204 -2.92 9.90 -13.61
CA THR A 204 -4.12 9.23 -14.13
C THR A 204 -4.79 8.43 -13.01
N LYS A 205 -6.07 8.07 -13.21
CA LYS A 205 -6.94 7.49 -12.17
C LYS A 205 -6.37 6.24 -11.50
N THR A 206 -5.62 5.40 -12.23
CA THR A 206 -5.10 4.11 -11.77
C THR A 206 -3.58 4.05 -11.67
N ASP A 207 -2.89 5.18 -11.88
CA ASP A 207 -1.44 5.27 -11.70
C ASP A 207 -1.08 5.37 -10.21
N PHE A 208 0.20 5.23 -9.91
CA PHE A 208 0.73 5.53 -8.59
C PHE A 208 0.50 6.99 -8.22
N PRO A 209 0.19 7.29 -6.95
CA PRO A 209 -0.02 8.66 -6.53
C PRO A 209 1.26 9.50 -6.60
N ALA A 210 1.11 10.77 -6.94
CA ALA A 210 2.14 11.79 -6.73
C ALA A 210 2.24 12.17 -5.25
N LEU A 211 1.10 12.20 -4.54
CA LEU A 211 0.99 12.38 -3.10
C LEU A 211 -0.30 11.74 -2.58
N THR A 212 -0.24 11.17 -1.37
CA THR A 212 -1.40 10.71 -0.60
C THR A 212 -1.48 11.47 0.72
N CYS A 213 -2.70 11.79 1.15
CA CYS A 213 -2.96 12.42 2.44
C CYS A 213 -4.20 11.77 3.07
N ALA A 214 -4.03 11.27 4.28
CA ALA A 214 -5.13 10.86 5.13
C ALA A 214 -5.12 11.72 6.40
N ALA A 215 -6.30 11.97 6.97
CA ALA A 215 -6.43 12.71 8.20
C ALA A 215 -7.48 12.08 9.12
N ALA A 216 -7.25 12.20 10.43
CA ALA A 216 -8.23 11.96 11.46
C ALA A 216 -8.38 13.24 12.29
N ARG A 217 -9.63 13.69 12.50
CA ARG A 217 -9.99 14.71 13.47
C ARG A 217 -10.53 14.00 14.70
N LEU A 218 -9.81 14.11 15.80
CA LEU A 218 -10.14 13.44 17.06
C LEU A 218 -11.23 14.21 17.84
N ALA A 219 -11.84 13.56 18.81
CA ALA A 219 -12.91 14.14 19.62
C ALA A 219 -12.50 15.41 20.39
N ASP A 220 -11.24 15.52 20.76
CA ASP A 220 -10.65 16.70 21.40
C ASP A 220 -10.31 17.84 20.44
N GLY A 221 -10.59 17.67 19.14
CA GLY A 221 -10.28 18.61 18.08
C GLY A 221 -8.84 18.52 17.55
N ALA A 222 -8.01 17.62 18.08
CA ALA A 222 -6.67 17.39 17.55
C ALA A 222 -6.71 16.67 16.18
N TYR A 223 -5.68 16.90 15.39
CA TYR A 223 -5.53 16.28 14.08
C TYR A 223 -4.34 15.31 14.04
N ARG A 224 -4.56 14.17 13.40
CA ARG A 224 -3.53 13.21 12.98
C ARG A 224 -3.52 13.17 11.47
N PHE A 225 -2.41 13.54 10.85
CA PHE A 225 -2.20 13.44 9.40
C PHE A 225 -1.26 12.29 9.07
N ALA A 226 -1.56 11.57 8.00
CA ALA A 226 -0.62 10.63 7.38
C ALA A 226 -0.36 11.06 5.94
N VAL A 227 0.91 11.26 5.58
CA VAL A 227 1.32 11.72 4.25
C VAL A 227 2.23 10.69 3.61
N GLY A 228 1.82 10.14 2.46
CA GLY A 228 2.54 9.13 1.69
C GLY A 228 2.86 9.57 0.26
N ALA A 229 3.48 8.69 -0.51
CA ALA A 229 3.91 8.93 -1.90
C ALA A 229 4.85 10.16 -2.05
N ARG A 230 5.68 10.44 -1.05
CA ARG A 230 6.49 11.67 -0.93
C ARG A 230 7.94 11.65 -1.46
N PRO A 231 8.51 10.89 -2.35
CA PRO A 231 9.01 9.52 -2.37
C PRO A 231 9.71 9.14 -1.06
N GLY A 232 9.19 8.12 -0.45
CA GLY A 232 9.58 7.63 0.86
C GLY A 232 8.36 7.03 1.55
N ARG A 233 8.56 6.37 2.67
CA ARG A 233 7.47 5.78 3.46
C ARG A 233 6.52 6.87 3.95
N ALA A 234 5.24 6.53 4.09
CA ALA A 234 4.27 7.44 4.70
C ALA A 234 4.70 7.80 6.14
N VAL A 235 4.46 9.04 6.51
CA VAL A 235 4.76 9.57 7.86
C VAL A 235 3.49 10.02 8.54
N VAL A 236 3.45 9.88 9.85
CA VAL A 236 2.37 10.38 10.70
C VAL A 236 2.81 11.66 11.39
N LEU A 237 1.93 12.64 11.44
CA LEU A 237 2.14 13.96 12.07
C LEU A 237 0.94 14.30 12.93
N THR A 238 1.18 14.77 14.15
CA THR A 238 0.17 15.24 15.11
C THR A 238 0.49 16.66 15.53
N PRO A 239 0.31 17.64 14.62
CA PRO A 239 0.71 19.02 14.89
C PRO A 239 -0.17 19.64 15.98
N GLN A 240 0.46 20.40 16.88
CA GLN A 240 -0.21 21.16 17.94
C GLN A 240 -0.17 22.65 17.55
N CYS A 241 -1.21 23.11 16.84
CA CYS A 241 -1.30 24.49 16.37
C CYS A 241 -2.74 24.88 16.02
N ALA A 242 -2.98 26.16 15.76
CA ALA A 242 -4.27 26.65 15.29
C ALA A 242 -4.62 26.05 13.90
N LEU A 243 -5.90 25.80 13.64
CA LEU A 243 -6.40 25.16 12.41
C LEU A 243 -5.86 25.82 11.13
N GLY A 244 -5.87 27.16 11.07
CA GLY A 244 -5.37 27.90 9.90
C GLY A 244 -3.87 27.73 9.62
N ALA A 245 -3.07 27.30 10.60
CA ALA A 245 -1.65 27.06 10.46
C ALA A 245 -1.30 25.62 10.04
N LEU A 246 -2.26 24.68 10.17
CA LEU A 246 -2.04 23.25 9.86
C LEU A 246 -1.43 22.99 8.48
N PRO A 247 -1.90 23.60 7.36
CA PRO A 247 -1.35 23.33 6.04
C PRO A 247 0.14 23.66 5.94
N GLU A 248 0.56 24.78 6.50
CA GLU A 248 1.97 25.21 6.45
C GLU A 248 2.85 24.38 7.38
N ILE A 249 2.38 24.10 8.59
CA ILE A 249 3.14 23.33 9.60
C ILE A 249 3.34 21.89 9.13
N VAL A 250 2.27 21.23 8.66
CA VAL A 250 2.38 19.85 8.13
C VAL A 250 3.30 19.83 6.92
N SER A 251 3.15 20.80 5.99
CA SER A 251 4.04 20.89 4.83
C SER A 251 5.51 21.12 5.22
N ALA A 252 5.78 21.92 6.25
CA ALA A 252 7.15 22.12 6.73
C ALA A 252 7.77 20.84 7.28
N GLN A 253 7.01 20.06 8.05
CA GLN A 253 7.46 18.82 8.69
C GLN A 253 7.62 17.64 7.71
N VAL A 254 6.86 17.61 6.60
CA VAL A 254 6.98 16.54 5.60
C VAL A 254 8.24 16.71 4.76
N THR A 255 9.16 15.78 4.82
CA THR A 255 10.26 15.68 3.85
C THR A 255 9.75 15.08 2.55
N ALA A 256 9.81 15.82 1.46
CA ALA A 256 9.38 15.38 0.14
C ALA A 256 10.58 15.24 -0.82
N GLY A 257 10.58 14.16 -1.62
CA GLY A 257 11.56 13.94 -2.69
C GLY A 257 11.00 14.25 -4.08
N SER A 258 11.86 14.15 -5.08
CA SER A 258 11.51 14.29 -6.51
C SER A 258 11.60 12.96 -7.23
N ASN A 259 10.71 12.71 -8.20
CA ASN A 259 10.78 11.62 -9.16
C ASN A 259 9.97 11.97 -10.42
N LEU A 260 9.77 11.01 -11.33
CA LEU A 260 9.01 11.22 -12.58
C LEU A 260 7.56 11.72 -12.38
N ARG A 261 6.96 11.51 -11.19
CA ARG A 261 5.58 11.92 -10.88
C ARG A 261 5.44 13.31 -10.29
N GLY A 262 6.54 13.94 -9.93
CA GLY A 262 6.51 15.31 -9.40
C GLY A 262 7.78 15.69 -8.66
N SER A 263 8.04 16.99 -8.61
CA SER A 263 9.14 17.57 -7.85
C SER A 263 8.84 17.63 -6.35
N ALA A 264 9.87 17.75 -5.53
CA ALA A 264 9.74 17.98 -4.08
C ALA A 264 8.91 19.24 -3.79
N ALA A 265 9.15 20.33 -4.53
CA ALA A 265 8.40 21.58 -4.38
C ALA A 265 6.91 21.40 -4.69
N TYR A 266 6.58 20.69 -5.76
CA TYR A 266 5.19 20.35 -6.12
C TYR A 266 4.52 19.53 -5.02
N ARG A 267 5.18 18.51 -4.47
CA ARG A 267 4.65 17.71 -3.37
C ARG A 267 4.44 18.52 -2.10
N LYS A 268 5.36 19.41 -1.76
CA LYS A 268 5.17 20.35 -0.65
C LYS A 268 3.93 21.24 -0.85
N HIS A 269 3.70 21.71 -2.07
CA HIS A 269 2.47 22.43 -2.42
C HIS A 269 1.25 21.56 -2.25
N LEU A 270 1.28 20.32 -2.77
CA LEU A 270 0.17 19.36 -2.62
C LEU A 270 -0.14 19.03 -1.16
N VAL A 271 0.87 18.93 -0.27
CA VAL A 271 0.62 18.73 1.17
C VAL A 271 -0.25 19.86 1.71
N ARG A 272 0.09 21.14 1.42
CA ARG A 272 -0.72 22.27 1.87
C ARG A 272 -2.17 22.20 1.37
N VAL A 273 -2.33 21.88 0.08
CA VAL A 273 -3.66 21.79 -0.55
C VAL A 273 -4.48 20.66 0.09
N LEU A 274 -3.90 19.47 0.23
CA LEU A 274 -4.64 18.31 0.74
C LEU A 274 -4.94 18.43 2.25
N VAL A 275 -4.02 18.99 3.03
CA VAL A 275 -4.25 19.29 4.46
C VAL A 275 -5.38 20.31 4.61
N ARG A 276 -5.40 21.38 3.80
CA ARG A 276 -6.48 22.37 3.83
C ARG A 276 -7.82 21.71 3.51
N ARG A 277 -7.91 20.91 2.45
CA ARG A 277 -9.13 20.18 2.08
C ARG A 277 -9.59 19.23 3.17
N ALA A 278 -8.65 18.53 3.81
CA ALA A 278 -8.97 17.65 4.94
C ALA A 278 -9.56 18.43 6.11
N VAL A 279 -8.99 19.57 6.46
CA VAL A 279 -9.51 20.43 7.53
C VAL A 279 -10.89 20.98 7.16
N ASP A 280 -11.05 21.54 5.94
CA ASP A 280 -12.31 22.09 5.47
C ASP A 280 -13.44 21.03 5.50
N GLU A 281 -13.17 19.81 5.05
CA GLU A 281 -14.14 18.71 5.06
C GLU A 281 -14.48 18.24 6.47
N LEU A 282 -13.46 18.05 7.33
CA LEU A 282 -13.63 17.52 8.68
C LEU A 282 -14.20 18.53 9.68
N GLU A 283 -14.12 19.84 9.39
CA GLU A 283 -14.81 20.90 10.15
C GLU A 283 -16.23 21.18 9.63
N GLY A 284 -16.73 20.41 8.65
CA GLY A 284 -18.06 20.58 8.09
C GLY A 284 -18.15 21.68 7.04
N GLY A 285 -17.03 22.07 6.44
CA GLY A 285 -16.98 22.94 5.29
C GLY A 285 -17.77 22.35 4.11
N ALA A 286 -18.58 23.15 3.46
CA ALA A 286 -19.56 22.78 2.43
C ALA A 286 -18.95 21.86 1.36
N LYS A 287 -19.68 20.78 1.07
CA LYS A 287 -19.49 19.93 -0.11
C LYS A 287 -19.73 20.73 -1.39
#